data_cc4ddd4a1f31365809345a0e7b959f30
#
_entry.id   cc4ddd4a1f31365809345a0e7b959f30
#
_cell.length_a   1.000
_cell.length_b   1.000
_cell.length_c   1.000
_cell.angle_alpha   90.00
_cell.angle_beta   90.00
_cell.angle_gamma   90.00
#
_symmetry.space_group_name_H-M   'P 1'
#
loop_
_entity.id
_entity.type
_entity.pdbx_description
1 polymer ?
#
loop_
_entity_poly.entity_id
_entity_poly.type
_entity_poly.pdbx_seq_one_letter_code
_entity_poly.pdbx_strand_id
1 'polypeptide(L)'
;MARFLLARLGWALPVILAILVINFLIVHIVPGDPIQALVGDFPAPPGYADEIRHEFGLDRPLLTQLGLYLLNLAKGQLGFSFANRQPVLGLILQRSEFTLLLMLPALVAAAILGIVMGLAAAPRAGSLFDSSITALSLIGFSVPIFWLGQLLIIVFAIKLRLLPAQGMFSLREQLSGWPYLVDVLWHLVLPVFSVTIYYVAIVARVARASVLDALSQDFVLTAKAKGLSRRYVLWRHVLPNALIPVITVIGYNFGYSLTGAILVETVFAWPGLGNLFITSIGNRDYPVLQGIFLFTAIAVVIANVATDLLYAALDPRVRATGVQRA
;
A
#
# COMPACT_ATOMS: atom_id res chain seq x y z
N MET A 1 -18.43 -15.32 13.54
CA MET A 1 -17.98 -14.10 12.87
C MET A 1 -17.66 -12.99 13.87
N ALA A 2 -18.61 -12.52 14.70
CA ALA A 2 -18.36 -11.44 15.67
C ALA A 2 -17.20 -11.76 16.64
N ARG A 3 -17.14 -12.95 17.23
CA ARG A 3 -16.06 -13.37 18.14
C ARG A 3 -14.68 -13.41 17.45
N PHE A 4 -14.64 -13.82 16.18
CA PHE A 4 -13.41 -13.78 15.37
C PHE A 4 -12.93 -12.36 15.13
N LEU A 5 -13.83 -11.44 14.77
CA LEU A 5 -13.51 -10.02 14.58
C LEU A 5 -13.04 -9.36 15.88
N LEU A 6 -13.72 -9.62 17.00
CA LEU A 6 -13.32 -9.09 18.32
C LEU A 6 -11.92 -9.58 18.74
N ALA A 7 -11.61 -10.84 18.51
CA ALA A 7 -10.28 -11.39 18.79
C ALA A 7 -9.21 -10.71 17.92
N ARG A 8 -9.46 -10.50 16.62
CA ARG A 8 -8.53 -9.82 15.70
C ARG A 8 -8.32 -8.36 16.08
N LEU A 9 -9.40 -7.64 16.40
CA LEU A 9 -9.32 -6.26 16.89
C LEU A 9 -8.60 -6.17 18.24
N GLY A 10 -8.80 -7.16 19.11
CA GLY A 10 -8.09 -7.26 20.39
C GLY A 10 -6.58 -7.40 20.22
N TRP A 11 -6.12 -8.16 19.24
CA TRP A 11 -4.69 -8.27 18.92
C TRP A 11 -4.15 -7.07 18.14
N ALA A 12 -4.97 -6.35 17.40
CA ALA A 12 -4.57 -5.14 16.68
C ALA A 12 -4.21 -3.99 17.63
N LEU A 13 -4.94 -3.86 18.74
CA LEU A 13 -4.74 -2.77 19.70
C LEU A 13 -3.32 -2.73 20.31
N PRO A 14 -2.76 -3.82 20.87
CA PRO A 14 -1.39 -3.81 21.37
C PRO A 14 -0.35 -3.56 20.26
N VAL A 15 -0.59 -4.02 19.03
CA VAL A 15 0.31 -3.76 17.91
C VAL A 15 0.31 -2.28 17.55
N ILE A 16 -0.86 -1.66 17.44
CA ILE A 16 -0.97 -0.21 17.18
C ILE A 16 -0.31 0.57 18.30
N LEU A 17 -0.57 0.22 19.57
CA LEU A 17 0.04 0.89 20.72
C LEU A 17 1.58 0.76 20.69
N ALA A 18 2.12 -0.42 20.39
CA ALA A 18 3.55 -0.62 20.26
C ALA A 18 4.15 0.25 19.14
N ILE A 19 3.48 0.34 17.98
CA ILE A 19 3.89 1.20 16.86
C ILE A 19 3.90 2.67 17.30
N LEU A 20 2.87 3.14 18.01
CA LEU A 20 2.78 4.51 18.50
C LEU A 20 3.91 4.84 19.49
N VAL A 21 4.18 3.94 20.43
CA VAL A 21 5.27 4.13 21.40
C VAL A 21 6.63 4.15 20.70
N ILE A 22 6.89 3.21 19.80
CA ILE A 22 8.15 3.16 19.04
C ILE A 22 8.31 4.42 18.18
N ASN A 23 7.25 4.84 17.49
CA ASN A 23 7.25 6.04 16.68
C ASN A 23 7.53 7.30 17.50
N PHE A 24 6.89 7.44 18.67
CA PHE A 24 7.15 8.51 19.62
C PHE A 24 8.63 8.52 20.05
N LEU A 25 9.19 7.36 20.42
CA LEU A 25 10.59 7.24 20.83
C LEU A 25 11.56 7.59 19.69
N ILE A 26 11.31 7.09 18.47
CA ILE A 26 12.16 7.40 17.30
C ILE A 26 12.24 8.91 17.06
N VAL A 27 11.11 9.60 17.09
CA VAL A 27 11.07 11.06 16.91
C VAL A 27 11.88 11.80 17.98
N HIS A 28 11.91 11.30 19.22
CA HIS A 28 12.68 11.92 20.30
C HIS A 28 14.17 11.55 20.30
N ILE A 29 14.56 10.45 19.64
CA ILE A 29 15.96 10.03 19.50
C ILE A 29 16.64 10.69 18.32
N VAL A 30 15.89 11.06 17.27
CA VAL A 30 16.44 11.72 16.09
C VAL A 30 17.08 13.06 16.49
N PRO A 31 18.37 13.27 16.17
CA PRO A 31 19.05 14.52 16.52
C PRO A 31 18.44 15.69 15.75
N GLY A 32 18.06 16.74 16.49
CA GLY A 32 17.46 17.97 15.97
C GLY A 32 16.40 18.51 16.91
N ASP A 33 16.32 19.83 17.02
CA ASP A 33 15.26 20.49 17.79
C ASP A 33 14.02 20.65 16.88
N PRO A 34 12.87 20.00 17.19
CA PRO A 34 11.66 20.18 16.43
C PRO A 34 11.20 21.64 16.36
N ILE A 35 11.61 22.47 17.31
CA ILE A 35 11.29 23.88 17.36
C ILE A 35 12.10 24.66 16.32
N GLN A 36 13.37 24.29 16.09
CA GLN A 36 14.14 24.92 15.01
C GLN A 36 13.50 24.71 13.63
N ALA A 37 12.89 23.54 13.41
CA ALA A 37 12.12 23.30 12.19
C ALA A 37 10.82 24.15 12.12
N LEU A 38 10.26 24.54 13.26
CA LEU A 38 9.07 25.39 13.38
C LEU A 38 9.40 26.88 13.18
N VAL A 39 10.48 27.32 13.77
CA VAL A 39 10.90 28.73 13.76
C VAL A 39 11.60 29.07 12.44
N GLY A 40 12.18 28.05 11.76
CA GLY A 40 13.00 28.26 10.55
C GLY A 40 14.34 28.92 10.86
N ASP A 41 15.07 29.26 9.79
CA ASP A 41 16.36 29.96 9.88
C ASP A 41 16.21 31.49 10.12
N PHE A 42 14.98 31.98 10.33
CA PHE A 42 14.75 33.39 10.65
C PHE A 42 15.03 33.64 12.13
N PRO A 43 15.66 34.75 12.48
CA PRO A 43 15.88 35.12 13.87
C PRO A 43 14.53 35.34 14.56
N ALA A 44 14.13 34.37 15.38
CA ALA A 44 12.96 34.49 16.21
C ALA A 44 13.19 35.48 17.36
N PRO A 45 12.15 36.14 17.85
CA PRO A 45 12.27 36.99 19.04
C PRO A 45 12.84 36.20 20.22
N PRO A 46 13.67 36.80 21.10
CA PRO A 46 14.15 36.14 22.30
C PRO A 46 13.00 35.59 23.13
N GLY A 47 13.09 34.29 23.51
CA GLY A 47 12.05 33.60 24.29
C GLY A 47 10.95 32.92 23.48
N TYR A 48 10.80 33.17 22.19
CA TYR A 48 9.75 32.57 21.34
C TYR A 48 9.87 31.04 21.24
N ALA A 49 11.08 30.51 21.16
CA ALA A 49 11.32 29.07 21.15
C ALA A 49 10.91 28.39 22.47
N ASP A 50 11.12 29.08 23.60
CA ASP A 50 10.75 28.54 24.93
C ASP A 50 9.24 28.61 25.17
N GLU A 51 8.58 29.63 24.66
CA GLU A 51 7.12 29.76 24.67
C GLU A 51 6.47 28.62 23.87
N ILE A 52 6.97 28.33 22.69
CA ILE A 52 6.52 27.19 21.88
C ILE A 52 6.79 25.85 22.61
N ARG A 53 7.98 25.67 23.23
CA ARG A 53 8.26 24.47 24.00
C ARG A 53 7.24 24.25 25.10
N HIS A 54 6.85 25.30 25.79
CA HIS A 54 5.89 25.26 26.87
C HIS A 54 4.47 24.97 26.36
N GLU A 55 4.07 25.63 25.28
CA GLU A 55 2.76 25.45 24.66
C GLU A 55 2.54 24.02 24.16
N PHE A 56 3.57 23.42 23.52
CA PHE A 56 3.54 22.03 23.06
C PHE A 56 3.92 21.00 24.14
N GLY A 57 4.26 21.44 25.35
CA GLY A 57 4.61 20.59 26.48
C GLY A 57 5.92 19.80 26.27
N LEU A 58 6.81 20.29 25.40
CA LEU A 58 8.10 19.65 25.10
C LEU A 58 9.12 19.84 26.23
N ASP A 59 8.83 20.69 27.19
CA ASP A 59 9.55 20.90 28.44
C ASP A 59 9.21 19.90 29.55
N ARG A 60 8.17 19.07 29.33
CA ARG A 60 7.70 18.09 30.34
C ARG A 60 8.52 16.80 30.28
N PRO A 61 8.51 15.99 31.39
CA PRO A 61 9.13 14.65 31.38
C PRO A 61 8.59 13.78 30.23
N LEU A 62 9.46 12.95 29.62
CA LEU A 62 9.16 12.14 28.44
C LEU A 62 7.90 11.28 28.58
N LEU A 63 7.69 10.67 29.76
CA LEU A 63 6.49 9.87 30.03
C LEU A 63 5.21 10.72 30.02
N THR A 64 5.27 11.96 30.48
CA THR A 64 4.14 12.89 30.43
C THR A 64 3.82 13.28 28.98
N GLN A 65 4.86 13.55 28.18
CA GLN A 65 4.71 13.82 26.73
C GLN A 65 4.07 12.63 26.01
N LEU A 66 4.53 11.39 26.28
CA LEU A 66 3.93 10.17 25.72
C LEU A 66 2.46 10.03 26.13
N GLY A 67 2.13 10.27 27.40
CA GLY A 67 0.75 10.21 27.88
C GLY A 67 -0.16 11.22 27.18
N LEU A 68 0.30 12.47 27.04
CA LEU A 68 -0.43 13.51 26.31
C LEU A 68 -0.57 13.18 24.82
N TYR A 69 0.47 12.68 24.18
CA TYR A 69 0.46 12.22 22.81
C TYR A 69 -0.62 11.15 22.58
N LEU A 70 -0.63 10.09 23.39
CA LEU A 70 -1.63 9.02 23.30
C LEU A 70 -3.05 9.52 23.57
N LEU A 71 -3.23 10.44 24.55
CA LEU A 71 -4.52 11.04 24.86
C LEU A 71 -5.05 11.89 23.69
N ASN A 72 -4.20 12.69 23.06
CA ASN A 72 -4.56 13.51 21.91
C ASN A 72 -4.92 12.64 20.70
N LEU A 73 -4.17 11.57 20.46
CA LEU A 73 -4.50 10.60 19.42
C LEU A 73 -5.86 9.92 19.66
N ALA A 74 -6.17 9.57 20.90
CA ALA A 74 -7.48 8.99 21.26
C ALA A 74 -8.65 9.97 21.02
N LYS A 75 -8.38 11.28 21.02
CA LYS A 75 -9.33 12.33 20.67
C LYS A 75 -9.36 12.65 19.16
N GLY A 76 -8.59 11.94 18.34
CA GLY A 76 -8.46 12.20 16.90
C GLY A 76 -7.58 13.40 16.54
N GLN A 77 -6.82 13.94 17.50
CA GLN A 77 -5.94 15.08 17.31
C GLN A 77 -4.52 14.60 16.98
N LEU A 78 -4.18 14.60 15.68
CA LEU A 78 -2.86 14.19 15.18
C LEU A 78 -1.83 15.34 15.17
N GLY A 79 -2.22 16.52 15.64
CA GLY A 79 -1.40 17.71 15.62
C GLY A 79 -1.55 18.56 14.37
N PHE A 80 -0.62 19.50 14.18
CA PHE A 80 -0.62 20.49 13.13
C PHE A 80 0.70 20.43 12.33
N SER A 81 0.61 20.45 11.01
CA SER A 81 1.77 20.54 10.12
C SER A 81 2.15 21.99 9.92
N PHE A 82 3.32 22.37 10.40
CA PHE A 82 3.80 23.73 10.24
C PHE A 82 4.33 23.99 8.83
N ALA A 83 4.94 22.99 8.21
CA ALA A 83 5.41 23.07 6.83
C ALA A 83 4.25 23.26 5.83
N ASN A 84 3.13 22.56 6.06
CA ASN A 84 1.95 22.60 5.20
C ASN A 84 0.85 23.56 5.71
N ARG A 85 1.00 24.14 6.91
CA ARG A 85 0.07 25.07 7.56
C ARG A 85 -1.37 24.58 7.66
N GLN A 86 -1.54 23.29 8.03
CA GLN A 86 -2.87 22.67 8.15
C GLN A 86 -2.87 21.50 9.15
N PRO A 87 -4.05 21.08 9.65
CA PRO A 87 -4.17 19.92 10.51
C PRO A 87 -3.66 18.64 9.83
N VAL A 88 -2.87 17.84 10.55
CA VAL A 88 -2.24 16.61 10.04
C VAL A 88 -3.28 15.62 9.52
N LEU A 89 -4.39 15.43 10.23
CA LEU A 89 -5.43 14.49 9.81
C LEU A 89 -6.00 14.84 8.43
N GLY A 90 -6.34 16.11 8.20
CA GLY A 90 -6.86 16.58 6.92
C GLY A 90 -5.87 16.36 5.78
N LEU A 91 -4.59 16.69 6.05
CA LEU A 91 -3.50 16.49 5.09
C LEU A 91 -3.33 15.00 4.71
N ILE A 92 -3.32 14.10 5.70
CA ILE A 92 -3.17 12.66 5.48
C ILE A 92 -4.36 12.11 4.69
N LEU A 93 -5.58 12.46 5.06
CA LEU A 93 -6.78 12.00 4.34
C LEU A 93 -6.75 12.44 2.87
N GLN A 94 -6.45 13.70 2.60
CA GLN A 94 -6.33 14.21 1.23
C GLN A 94 -5.25 13.47 0.43
N ARG A 95 -4.07 13.24 1.01
CA ARG A 95 -2.97 12.54 0.34
C ARG A 95 -3.23 11.06 0.16
N SER A 96 -3.97 10.43 1.09
CA SER A 96 -4.35 9.03 0.98
C SER A 96 -5.27 8.76 -0.22
N GLU A 97 -6.16 9.68 -0.57
CA GLU A 97 -7.00 9.57 -1.76
C GLU A 97 -6.14 9.46 -3.03
N PHE A 98 -5.08 10.25 -3.15
CA PHE A 98 -4.19 10.22 -4.31
C PHE A 98 -3.34 8.94 -4.35
N THR A 99 -2.85 8.47 -3.19
CA THR A 99 -2.18 7.16 -3.12
C THR A 99 -3.12 6.03 -3.55
N LEU A 100 -4.37 6.03 -3.08
CA LEU A 100 -5.37 5.04 -3.46
C LEU A 100 -5.71 5.11 -4.95
N LEU A 101 -5.83 6.31 -5.51
CA LEU A 101 -6.09 6.52 -6.95
C LEU A 101 -4.98 5.91 -7.83
N LEU A 102 -3.74 5.90 -7.37
CA LEU A 102 -2.61 5.26 -8.05
C LEU A 102 -2.58 3.75 -7.80
N MET A 103 -2.71 3.33 -6.53
CA MET A 103 -2.43 1.95 -6.14
C MET A 103 -3.58 0.99 -6.44
N LEU A 104 -4.84 1.42 -6.31
CA LEU A 104 -6.00 0.56 -6.58
C LEU A 104 -6.03 0.02 -8.02
N PRO A 105 -5.98 0.87 -9.06
CA PRO A 105 -5.99 0.37 -10.44
C PRO A 105 -4.76 -0.50 -10.74
N ALA A 106 -3.59 -0.18 -10.18
CA ALA A 106 -2.40 -0.98 -10.37
C ALA A 106 -2.52 -2.38 -9.77
N LEU A 107 -3.03 -2.49 -8.53
CA LEU A 107 -3.23 -3.78 -7.87
C LEU A 107 -4.35 -4.61 -8.52
N VAL A 108 -5.44 -3.97 -8.94
CA VAL A 108 -6.52 -4.64 -9.67
C VAL A 108 -6.00 -5.18 -11.01
N ALA A 109 -5.28 -4.37 -11.77
CA ALA A 109 -4.67 -4.81 -13.02
C ALA A 109 -3.67 -5.96 -12.78
N ALA A 110 -2.82 -5.85 -11.75
CA ALA A 110 -1.87 -6.90 -11.38
C ALA A 110 -2.56 -8.19 -10.97
N ALA A 111 -3.65 -8.12 -10.20
CA ALA A 111 -4.44 -9.27 -9.80
C ALA A 111 -5.03 -9.99 -11.02
N ILE A 112 -5.71 -9.25 -11.90
CA ILE A 112 -6.34 -9.81 -13.09
C ILE A 112 -5.29 -10.44 -14.02
N LEU A 113 -4.27 -9.66 -14.40
CA LEU A 113 -3.23 -10.13 -15.31
C LEU A 113 -2.43 -11.30 -14.73
N GLY A 114 -2.05 -11.22 -13.44
CA GLY A 114 -1.30 -12.28 -12.77
C GLY A 114 -2.09 -13.58 -12.67
N ILE A 115 -3.38 -13.53 -12.32
CA ILE A 115 -4.25 -14.72 -12.29
C ILE A 115 -4.39 -15.31 -13.69
N VAL A 116 -4.63 -14.49 -14.71
CA VAL A 116 -4.75 -14.96 -16.10
C VAL A 116 -3.46 -15.62 -16.57
N MET A 117 -2.30 -15.00 -16.31
CA MET A 117 -0.99 -15.55 -16.65
C MET A 117 -0.74 -16.89 -15.93
N GLY A 118 -0.98 -16.96 -14.62
CA GLY A 118 -0.80 -18.19 -13.83
C GLY A 118 -1.72 -19.31 -14.29
N LEU A 119 -3.00 -18.99 -14.54
CA LEU A 119 -4.00 -19.94 -15.04
C LEU A 119 -3.68 -20.45 -16.45
N ALA A 120 -3.08 -19.62 -17.30
CA ALA A 120 -2.68 -19.99 -18.66
C ALA A 120 -1.38 -20.83 -18.68
N ALA A 121 -0.43 -20.54 -17.78
CA ALA A 121 0.88 -21.20 -17.69
C ALA A 121 0.78 -22.60 -17.05
N ALA A 122 0.09 -22.73 -15.92
CA ALA A 122 0.07 -23.96 -15.13
C ALA A 122 -0.36 -25.22 -15.90
N PRO A 123 -1.42 -25.20 -16.74
CA PRO A 123 -1.80 -26.39 -17.53
C PRO A 123 -0.80 -26.78 -18.61
N ARG A 124 0.19 -25.91 -18.88
CA ARG A 124 1.28 -26.08 -19.87
C ARG A 124 2.65 -26.18 -19.21
N ALA A 125 2.69 -26.62 -17.96
CA ALA A 125 3.91 -26.72 -17.17
C ALA A 125 5.04 -27.42 -17.95
N GLY A 126 6.24 -26.84 -17.93
CA GLY A 126 7.41 -27.32 -18.67
C GLY A 126 7.44 -26.93 -20.17
N SER A 127 6.44 -26.25 -20.71
CA SER A 127 6.47 -25.74 -22.08
C SER A 127 7.26 -24.40 -22.17
N LEU A 128 7.64 -24.01 -23.40
CA LEU A 128 8.28 -22.72 -23.67
C LEU A 128 7.37 -21.54 -23.21
N PHE A 129 6.06 -21.69 -23.37
CA PHE A 129 5.10 -20.68 -22.92
C PHE A 129 5.13 -20.49 -21.40
N ASP A 130 5.12 -21.58 -20.65
CA ASP A 130 5.24 -21.56 -19.19
C ASP A 130 6.60 -20.97 -18.74
N SER A 131 7.67 -21.39 -19.39
CA SER A 131 9.02 -20.87 -19.12
C SER A 131 9.12 -19.37 -19.41
N SER A 132 8.50 -18.89 -20.50
CA SER A 132 8.47 -17.47 -20.84
C SER A 132 7.72 -16.63 -19.80
N ILE A 133 6.54 -17.09 -19.36
CA ILE A 133 5.77 -16.40 -18.30
C ILE A 133 6.57 -16.36 -17.02
N THR A 134 7.21 -17.47 -16.65
CA THR A 134 8.04 -17.55 -15.44
C THR A 134 9.25 -16.62 -15.52
N ALA A 135 9.94 -16.59 -16.66
CA ALA A 135 11.08 -15.70 -16.89
C ALA A 135 10.68 -14.22 -16.86
N LEU A 136 9.57 -13.83 -17.54
CA LEU A 136 9.03 -12.47 -17.50
C LEU A 136 8.64 -12.06 -16.08
N SER A 137 8.01 -12.96 -15.32
CA SER A 137 7.67 -12.71 -13.91
C SER A 137 8.94 -12.53 -13.07
N LEU A 138 9.99 -13.30 -13.31
CA LEU A 138 11.26 -13.16 -12.58
C LEU A 138 11.91 -11.80 -12.89
N ILE A 139 11.98 -11.42 -14.16
CA ILE A 139 12.50 -10.12 -14.59
C ILE A 139 11.69 -8.98 -13.96
N GLY A 140 10.35 -9.03 -14.05
CA GLY A 140 9.48 -7.99 -13.51
C GLY A 140 9.61 -7.81 -11.99
N PHE A 141 9.87 -8.89 -11.25
CA PHE A 141 10.13 -8.83 -9.81
C PHE A 141 11.54 -8.34 -9.46
N SER A 142 12.55 -8.68 -10.29
CA SER A 142 13.97 -8.35 -10.02
C SER A 142 14.30 -6.89 -10.32
N VAL A 143 13.54 -6.25 -11.20
CA VAL A 143 13.75 -4.84 -11.56
C VAL A 143 13.22 -3.93 -10.47
N PRO A 144 14.06 -3.03 -9.90
CA PRO A 144 13.56 -2.05 -8.92
C PRO A 144 12.46 -1.16 -9.52
N ILE A 145 11.32 -1.08 -8.83
CA ILE A 145 10.14 -0.39 -9.33
C ILE A 145 10.40 1.09 -9.69
N PHE A 146 11.21 1.79 -8.90
CA PHE A 146 11.57 3.18 -9.14
C PHE A 146 12.45 3.33 -10.38
N TRP A 147 13.37 2.39 -10.62
CA TRP A 147 14.22 2.39 -11.80
C TRP A 147 13.40 2.12 -13.07
N LEU A 148 12.46 1.17 -13.00
CA LEU A 148 11.50 0.93 -14.08
C LEU A 148 10.70 2.21 -14.38
N GLY A 149 10.21 2.91 -13.34
CA GLY A 149 9.50 4.18 -13.49
C GLY A 149 10.34 5.22 -14.22
N GLN A 150 11.63 5.37 -13.87
CA GLN A 150 12.54 6.30 -14.55
C GLN A 150 12.76 5.93 -16.01
N LEU A 151 12.94 4.63 -16.32
CA LEU A 151 13.06 4.17 -17.72
C LEU A 151 11.80 4.47 -18.53
N LEU A 152 10.61 4.25 -17.95
CA LEU A 152 9.34 4.56 -18.59
C LEU A 152 9.21 6.06 -18.89
N ILE A 153 9.61 6.93 -17.97
CA ILE A 153 9.65 8.38 -18.19
C ILE A 153 10.59 8.72 -19.36
N ILE A 154 11.82 8.17 -19.36
CA ILE A 154 12.80 8.43 -20.42
C ILE A 154 12.26 8.01 -21.80
N VAL A 155 11.67 6.82 -21.88
CA VAL A 155 11.18 6.28 -23.14
C VAL A 155 9.90 6.98 -23.60
N PHE A 156 8.85 6.98 -22.77
CA PHE A 156 7.51 7.39 -23.19
C PHE A 156 7.27 8.89 -23.05
N ALA A 157 7.86 9.54 -22.06
CA ALA A 157 7.65 10.98 -21.88
C ALA A 157 8.70 11.83 -22.60
N ILE A 158 9.98 11.47 -22.52
CA ILE A 158 11.06 12.31 -23.06
C ILE A 158 11.34 12.00 -24.53
N LYS A 159 11.59 10.71 -24.87
CA LYS A 159 11.95 10.33 -26.24
C LYS A 159 10.74 10.28 -27.17
N LEU A 160 9.69 9.58 -26.80
CA LEU A 160 8.49 9.40 -27.63
C LEU A 160 7.48 10.55 -27.48
N ARG A 161 7.52 11.29 -26.38
CA ARG A 161 6.59 12.40 -26.05
C ARG A 161 5.11 12.00 -26.13
N LEU A 162 4.82 10.77 -25.73
CA LEU A 162 3.48 10.20 -25.76
C LEU A 162 2.71 10.38 -24.47
N LEU A 163 3.40 10.43 -23.34
CA LEU A 163 2.81 10.45 -21.99
C LEU A 163 3.46 11.52 -21.13
N PRO A 164 2.76 12.05 -20.12
CA PRO A 164 3.35 13.02 -19.20
C PRO A 164 4.44 12.39 -18.33
N ALA A 165 5.45 13.18 -18.00
CA ALA A 165 6.59 12.70 -17.21
C ALA A 165 6.30 12.63 -15.72
N GLN A 166 5.63 13.65 -15.18
CA GLN A 166 5.45 13.85 -13.74
C GLN A 166 4.18 14.66 -13.44
N GLY A 167 3.76 14.63 -12.17
CA GLY A 167 2.59 15.34 -11.69
C GLY A 167 1.31 14.51 -11.79
N MET A 168 0.24 15.05 -11.24
CA MET A 168 -1.09 14.42 -11.27
C MET A 168 -1.95 14.96 -12.42
N PHE A 169 -1.68 16.17 -12.86
CA PHE A 169 -2.41 16.86 -13.94
C PHE A 169 -1.56 17.98 -14.55
N SER A 170 -1.99 18.45 -15.70
CA SER A 170 -1.31 19.51 -16.46
C SER A 170 -1.54 20.88 -15.82
N LEU A 171 -0.47 21.50 -15.32
CA LEU A 171 -0.54 22.83 -14.66
C LEU A 171 -0.72 23.99 -15.66
N ARG A 172 -0.46 23.77 -16.95
CA ARG A 172 -0.53 24.80 -17.99
C ARG A 172 -1.95 25.13 -18.45
N GLU A 173 -2.86 24.18 -18.24
CA GLU A 173 -4.24 24.29 -18.68
C GLU A 173 -5.18 24.28 -17.47
N GLN A 174 -6.08 25.25 -17.37
CA GLN A 174 -7.10 25.27 -16.33
C GLN A 174 -8.23 24.31 -16.71
N LEU A 175 -7.95 23.00 -16.66
CA LEU A 175 -8.92 21.97 -17.01
C LEU A 175 -9.94 21.79 -15.88
N SER A 176 -11.21 21.57 -16.24
CA SER A 176 -12.28 21.24 -15.30
C SER A 176 -13.22 20.19 -15.87
N GLY A 177 -13.95 19.47 -15.02
CA GLY A 177 -14.89 18.44 -15.44
C GLY A 177 -14.22 17.28 -16.17
N TRP A 178 -14.81 16.87 -17.31
CA TRP A 178 -14.33 15.70 -18.07
C TRP A 178 -12.90 15.82 -18.60
N PRO A 179 -12.45 16.95 -19.19
CA PRO A 179 -11.07 17.12 -19.63
C PRO A 179 -10.06 16.94 -18.49
N TYR A 180 -10.35 17.43 -17.29
CA TYR A 180 -9.51 17.22 -16.11
C TYR A 180 -9.38 15.74 -15.75
N LEU A 181 -10.48 14.98 -15.75
CA LEU A 181 -10.44 13.54 -15.46
C LEU A 181 -9.60 12.77 -16.49
N VAL A 182 -9.73 13.11 -17.78
CA VAL A 182 -8.91 12.50 -18.83
C VAL A 182 -7.44 12.81 -18.64
N ASP A 183 -7.09 14.05 -18.28
CA ASP A 183 -5.72 14.45 -18.01
C ASP A 183 -5.12 13.71 -16.82
N VAL A 184 -5.87 13.56 -15.71
CA VAL A 184 -5.45 12.76 -14.54
C VAL A 184 -5.22 11.29 -14.92
N LEU A 185 -6.13 10.70 -15.72
CA LEU A 185 -5.97 9.32 -16.19
C LEU A 185 -4.73 9.16 -17.08
N TRP A 186 -4.40 10.19 -17.88
CA TRP A 186 -3.22 10.21 -18.72
C TRP A 186 -1.93 10.24 -17.88
N HIS A 187 -1.91 11.02 -16.81
CA HIS A 187 -0.79 11.08 -15.85
C HIS A 187 -0.65 9.78 -15.03
N LEU A 188 -1.72 9.02 -14.85
CA LEU A 188 -1.71 7.74 -14.14
C LEU A 188 -1.09 6.59 -14.94
N VAL A 189 -1.03 6.66 -16.26
CA VAL A 189 -0.62 5.52 -17.12
C VAL A 189 0.75 4.97 -16.72
N LEU A 190 1.78 5.79 -16.69
CA LEU A 190 3.14 5.35 -16.39
C LEU A 190 3.32 4.85 -14.94
N PRO A 191 2.87 5.59 -13.90
CA PRO A 191 3.00 5.12 -12.53
C PRO A 191 2.19 3.85 -12.27
N VAL A 192 0.95 3.75 -12.75
CA VAL A 192 0.15 2.53 -12.62
C VAL A 192 0.80 1.35 -13.34
N PHE A 193 1.32 1.55 -14.54
CA PHE A 193 2.00 0.50 -15.29
C PHE A 193 3.25 -0.02 -14.56
N SER A 194 4.08 0.86 -13.99
CA SER A 194 5.28 0.47 -13.25
C SER A 194 4.96 -0.38 -12.02
N VAL A 195 3.94 0.03 -11.25
CA VAL A 195 3.45 -0.72 -10.09
C VAL A 195 2.84 -2.06 -10.53
N THR A 196 2.05 -2.05 -11.60
CA THR A 196 1.39 -3.25 -12.13
C THR A 196 2.40 -4.33 -12.50
N ILE A 197 3.48 -3.99 -13.23
CA ILE A 197 4.51 -4.98 -13.63
C ILE A 197 5.10 -5.69 -12.42
N TYR A 198 5.43 -4.94 -11.36
CA TYR A 198 5.99 -5.52 -10.15
C TYR A 198 5.04 -6.51 -9.48
N TYR A 199 3.78 -6.12 -9.28
CA TYR A 199 2.81 -6.98 -8.61
C TYR A 199 2.27 -8.12 -9.48
N VAL A 200 2.16 -7.93 -10.81
CA VAL A 200 1.83 -9.04 -11.75
C VAL A 200 2.82 -10.18 -11.59
N ALA A 201 4.12 -9.88 -11.47
CA ALA A 201 5.16 -10.89 -11.32
C ALA A 201 4.96 -11.76 -10.07
N ILE A 202 4.55 -11.14 -8.96
CA ILE A 202 4.27 -11.84 -7.70
C ILE A 202 3.00 -12.69 -7.85
N VAL A 203 1.90 -12.08 -8.31
CA VAL A 203 0.59 -12.73 -8.42
C VAL A 203 0.62 -13.88 -9.41
N ALA A 204 1.26 -13.70 -10.59
CA ALA A 204 1.36 -14.75 -11.62
C ALA A 204 2.09 -16.01 -11.11
N ARG A 205 3.19 -15.82 -10.36
CA ARG A 205 3.94 -16.92 -9.78
C ARG A 205 3.13 -17.68 -8.74
N VAL A 206 2.45 -16.98 -7.84
CA VAL A 206 1.60 -17.62 -6.82
C VAL A 206 0.41 -18.29 -7.46
N ALA A 207 -0.27 -17.64 -8.41
CA ALA A 207 -1.39 -18.22 -9.14
C ALA A 207 -0.98 -19.49 -9.90
N ARG A 208 0.18 -19.47 -10.59
CA ARG A 208 0.71 -20.64 -11.28
C ARG A 208 0.95 -21.80 -10.31
N ALA A 209 1.63 -21.57 -9.20
CA ALA A 209 1.89 -22.60 -8.19
C ALA A 209 0.59 -23.17 -7.62
N SER A 210 -0.34 -22.31 -7.21
CA SER A 210 -1.64 -22.73 -6.65
C SER A 210 -2.50 -23.50 -7.65
N VAL A 211 -2.46 -23.14 -8.94
CA VAL A 211 -3.18 -23.88 -9.99
C VAL A 211 -2.54 -25.24 -10.22
N LEU A 212 -1.21 -25.36 -10.19
CA LEU A 212 -0.52 -26.65 -10.30
C LEU A 212 -0.88 -27.57 -9.13
N ASP A 213 -0.84 -27.04 -7.91
CA ASP A 213 -1.22 -27.79 -6.71
C ASP A 213 -2.68 -28.26 -6.78
N ALA A 214 -3.60 -27.39 -7.20
CA ALA A 214 -4.99 -27.74 -7.35
C ALA A 214 -5.23 -28.78 -8.46
N LEU A 215 -4.47 -28.73 -9.56
CA LEU A 215 -4.53 -29.71 -10.66
C LEU A 215 -4.09 -31.12 -10.24
N SER A 216 -3.25 -31.26 -9.22
CA SER A 216 -2.76 -32.54 -8.69
C SER A 216 -3.71 -33.21 -7.69
N GLN A 217 -4.80 -32.56 -7.26
CA GLN A 217 -5.71 -33.06 -6.25
C GLN A 217 -6.71 -34.09 -6.79
N ASP A 218 -7.15 -35.01 -5.93
CA ASP A 218 -8.06 -36.13 -6.25
C ASP A 218 -9.41 -35.67 -6.83
N PHE A 219 -9.92 -34.50 -6.44
CA PHE A 219 -11.17 -33.99 -7.00
C PHE A 219 -11.07 -33.69 -8.49
N VAL A 220 -9.86 -33.32 -9.00
CA VAL A 220 -9.60 -33.12 -10.43
C VAL A 220 -9.62 -34.48 -11.16
N LEU A 221 -9.01 -35.49 -10.57
CA LEU A 221 -9.05 -36.84 -11.13
C LEU A 221 -10.49 -37.36 -11.23
N THR A 222 -11.28 -37.18 -10.17
CA THR A 222 -12.70 -37.54 -10.13
C THR A 222 -13.51 -36.79 -11.19
N ALA A 223 -13.25 -35.47 -11.35
CA ALA A 223 -13.93 -34.65 -12.35
C ALA A 223 -13.63 -35.15 -13.79
N LYS A 224 -12.37 -35.51 -14.06
CA LYS A 224 -11.93 -36.06 -15.35
C LYS A 224 -12.57 -37.44 -15.59
N ALA A 225 -12.62 -38.32 -14.57
CA ALA A 225 -13.27 -39.63 -14.67
C ALA A 225 -14.76 -39.53 -14.99
N LYS A 226 -15.44 -38.44 -14.57
CA LYS A 226 -16.83 -38.11 -14.94
C LYS A 226 -17.00 -37.57 -16.34
N GLY A 227 -15.91 -37.47 -17.15
CA GLY A 227 -15.96 -36.98 -18.53
C GLY A 227 -16.08 -35.48 -18.68
N LEU A 228 -15.83 -34.68 -17.61
CA LEU A 228 -15.90 -33.22 -17.69
C LEU A 228 -14.77 -32.66 -18.54
N SER A 229 -15.09 -31.65 -19.37
CA SER A 229 -14.10 -31.02 -20.23
C SER A 229 -13.01 -30.30 -19.41
N ARG A 230 -11.76 -30.30 -19.94
CA ARG A 230 -10.60 -29.66 -19.30
C ARG A 230 -10.89 -28.21 -18.89
N ARG A 231 -11.59 -27.45 -19.76
CA ARG A 231 -11.95 -26.04 -19.51
C ARG A 231 -12.94 -25.93 -18.35
N TYR A 232 -13.95 -26.79 -18.28
CA TYR A 232 -14.92 -26.80 -17.18
C TYR A 232 -14.25 -27.14 -15.85
N VAL A 233 -13.40 -28.16 -15.82
CA VAL A 233 -12.63 -28.55 -14.62
C VAL A 233 -11.75 -27.36 -14.14
N LEU A 234 -11.06 -26.69 -15.06
CA LEU A 234 -10.17 -25.57 -14.72
C LEU A 234 -10.95 -24.40 -14.08
N TRP A 235 -12.04 -23.97 -14.69
CA TRP A 235 -12.80 -22.80 -14.21
C TRP A 235 -13.68 -23.09 -13.00
N ARG A 236 -14.29 -24.29 -12.94
CA ARG A 236 -15.30 -24.60 -11.91
C ARG A 236 -14.73 -25.29 -10.69
N HIS A 237 -13.64 -26.04 -10.84
CA HIS A 237 -13.06 -26.84 -9.77
C HIS A 237 -11.66 -26.36 -9.35
N VAL A 238 -10.76 -26.06 -10.30
CA VAL A 238 -9.39 -25.70 -9.99
C VAL A 238 -9.29 -24.23 -9.55
N LEU A 239 -9.81 -23.29 -10.33
CA LEU A 239 -9.67 -21.86 -10.07
C LEU A 239 -10.19 -21.42 -8.69
N PRO A 240 -11.39 -21.83 -8.22
CA PRO A 240 -11.86 -21.41 -6.89
C PRO A 240 -10.92 -21.83 -5.75
N ASN A 241 -10.33 -23.03 -5.86
CA ASN A 241 -9.38 -23.52 -4.87
C ASN A 241 -8.01 -22.85 -4.99
N ALA A 242 -7.54 -22.58 -6.21
CA ALA A 242 -6.29 -21.91 -6.47
C ALA A 242 -6.31 -20.42 -6.12
N LEU A 243 -7.49 -19.78 -6.07
CA LEU A 243 -7.62 -18.36 -5.71
C LEU A 243 -7.35 -18.08 -4.23
N ILE A 244 -7.51 -19.07 -3.33
CA ILE A 244 -7.33 -18.86 -1.89
C ILE A 244 -5.93 -18.28 -1.57
N PRO A 245 -4.80 -18.93 -1.96
CA PRO A 245 -3.46 -18.36 -1.73
C PRO A 245 -3.23 -17.05 -2.48
N VAL A 246 -3.82 -16.88 -3.66
CA VAL A 246 -3.68 -15.67 -4.48
C VAL A 246 -4.31 -14.47 -3.79
N ILE A 247 -5.52 -14.62 -3.24
CA ILE A 247 -6.22 -13.58 -2.50
C ILE A 247 -5.44 -13.16 -1.26
N THR A 248 -4.75 -14.10 -0.59
CA THR A 248 -3.83 -13.79 0.51
C THR A 248 -2.78 -12.82 0.08
N VAL A 249 -2.09 -13.16 -1.00
CA VAL A 249 -0.97 -12.36 -1.49
C VAL A 249 -1.46 -10.98 -1.95
N ILE A 250 -2.61 -10.91 -2.62
CA ILE A 250 -3.21 -9.64 -3.03
C ILE A 250 -3.57 -8.80 -1.81
N GLY A 251 -4.25 -9.37 -0.80
CA GLY A 251 -4.64 -8.65 0.41
C GLY A 251 -3.44 -8.17 1.24
N TYR A 252 -2.42 -9.02 1.42
CA TYR A 252 -1.17 -8.63 2.05
C TYR A 252 -0.50 -7.47 1.31
N ASN A 253 -0.36 -7.59 -0.01
CA ASN A 253 0.25 -6.55 -0.84
C ASN A 253 -0.58 -5.26 -0.86
N PHE A 254 -1.91 -5.34 -0.75
CA PHE A 254 -2.75 -4.16 -0.62
C PHE A 254 -2.45 -3.37 0.65
N GLY A 255 -2.37 -4.05 1.81
CA GLY A 255 -1.98 -3.40 3.06
C GLY A 255 -0.57 -2.79 3.00
N TYR A 256 0.37 -3.53 2.41
CA TYR A 256 1.77 -3.08 2.28
C TYR A 256 1.94 -1.97 1.24
N SER A 257 1.11 -1.93 0.21
CA SER A 257 1.21 -0.95 -0.88
C SER A 257 0.97 0.49 -0.44
N LEU A 258 0.20 0.69 0.62
CA LEU A 258 0.01 2.01 1.22
C LEU A 258 1.32 2.58 1.81
N THR A 259 2.26 1.69 2.19
CA THR A 259 3.63 2.09 2.60
C THR A 259 4.62 2.07 1.44
N GLY A 260 4.39 1.23 0.43
CA GLY A 260 5.34 0.97 -0.67
C GLY A 260 5.25 1.94 -1.85
N ALA A 261 4.25 2.81 -1.89
CA ALA A 261 4.09 3.80 -2.97
C ALA A 261 5.14 4.93 -2.96
N ILE A 262 5.92 5.07 -1.88
CA ILE A 262 6.86 6.17 -1.65
C ILE A 262 7.76 6.44 -2.85
N LEU A 263 8.46 5.41 -3.32
CA LEU A 263 9.42 5.57 -4.42
C LEU A 263 8.76 5.89 -5.75
N VAL A 264 7.61 5.28 -6.04
CA VAL A 264 6.86 5.55 -7.27
C VAL A 264 6.27 6.96 -7.25
N GLU A 265 5.64 7.35 -6.14
CA GLU A 265 5.10 8.69 -5.97
C GLU A 265 6.19 9.75 -6.09
N THR A 266 7.39 9.50 -5.54
CA THR A 266 8.53 10.42 -5.65
C THR A 266 9.03 10.53 -7.09
N VAL A 267 9.21 9.41 -7.80
CA VAL A 267 9.71 9.39 -9.20
C VAL A 267 8.75 10.13 -10.14
N PHE A 268 7.45 9.91 -9.97
CA PHE A 268 6.43 10.53 -10.81
C PHE A 268 5.90 11.86 -10.26
N ALA A 269 6.48 12.38 -9.16
CA ALA A 269 5.99 13.57 -8.45
C ALA A 269 4.47 13.49 -8.17
N TRP A 270 3.96 12.30 -7.88
CA TRP A 270 2.56 12.05 -7.55
C TRP A 270 2.28 12.54 -6.12
N PRO A 271 1.25 13.37 -5.88
CA PRO A 271 1.04 14.05 -4.60
C PRO A 271 0.40 13.16 -3.52
N GLY A 272 0.84 11.91 -3.38
CA GLY A 272 0.32 10.95 -2.40
C GLY A 272 1.00 11.01 -1.03
N LEU A 273 0.69 10.00 -0.19
CA LEU A 273 1.23 9.84 1.17
C LEU A 273 2.75 9.59 1.19
N GLY A 274 3.27 8.85 0.20
CA GLY A 274 4.70 8.56 0.12
C GLY A 274 5.51 9.81 -0.21
N ASN A 275 5.02 10.65 -1.10
CA ASN A 275 5.62 11.94 -1.40
C ASN A 275 5.56 12.87 -0.18
N LEU A 276 4.41 12.92 0.51
CA LEU A 276 4.26 13.66 1.76
C LEU A 276 5.26 13.16 2.83
N PHE A 277 5.47 11.84 2.94
CA PHE A 277 6.42 11.26 3.88
C PHE A 277 7.85 11.74 3.62
N ILE A 278 8.34 11.67 2.38
CA ILE A 278 9.69 12.12 2.01
C ILE A 278 9.86 13.63 2.26
N THR A 279 8.89 14.44 1.86
CA THR A 279 8.95 15.90 2.07
C THR A 279 8.91 16.26 3.55
N SER A 280 8.14 15.52 4.36
CA SER A 280 8.08 15.72 5.81
C SER A 280 9.37 15.33 6.54
N ILE A 281 10.11 14.33 6.04
CA ILE A 281 11.47 14.02 6.54
C ILE A 281 12.40 15.22 6.28
N GLY A 282 12.39 15.72 5.04
CA GLY A 282 13.22 16.87 4.67
C GLY A 282 12.92 18.13 5.49
N ASN A 283 11.66 18.38 5.77
CA ASN A 283 11.17 19.51 6.53
C ASN A 283 11.15 19.27 8.06
N ARG A 284 11.53 18.07 8.52
CA ARG A 284 11.46 17.67 9.94
C ARG A 284 10.05 17.85 10.55
N ASP A 285 9.02 17.63 9.73
CA ASP A 285 7.62 17.76 10.14
C ASP A 285 7.17 16.50 10.91
N TYR A 286 7.62 16.39 12.15
CA TYR A 286 7.40 15.22 13.00
C TYR A 286 5.92 14.87 13.22
N PRO A 287 4.99 15.84 13.42
CA PRO A 287 3.57 15.53 13.55
C PRO A 287 3.02 14.81 12.32
N VAL A 288 3.42 15.20 11.12
CA VAL A 288 3.02 14.53 9.88
C VAL A 288 3.61 13.13 9.78
N LEU A 289 4.90 12.95 10.11
CA LEU A 289 5.53 11.63 10.11
C LEU A 289 4.83 10.67 11.08
N GLN A 290 4.56 11.12 12.31
CA GLN A 290 3.82 10.34 13.31
C GLN A 290 2.41 9.99 12.84
N GLY A 291 1.72 10.94 12.23
CA GLY A 291 0.40 10.74 11.66
C GLY A 291 0.38 9.73 10.52
N ILE A 292 1.36 9.78 9.60
CA ILE A 292 1.49 8.81 8.49
C ILE A 292 1.76 7.40 9.02
N PHE A 293 2.64 7.24 10.02
CA PHE A 293 2.89 5.93 10.62
C PHE A 293 1.64 5.34 11.28
N LEU A 294 0.89 6.16 12.04
CA LEU A 294 -0.38 5.73 12.62
C LEU A 294 -1.40 5.34 11.55
N PHE A 295 -1.58 6.22 10.55
CA PHE A 295 -2.51 5.95 9.45
C PHE A 295 -2.17 4.66 8.72
N THR A 296 -0.89 4.45 8.41
CA THR A 296 -0.40 3.23 7.77
C THR A 296 -0.63 2.00 8.62
N ALA A 297 -0.35 2.07 9.93
CA ALA A 297 -0.60 0.96 10.85
C ALA A 297 -2.08 0.57 10.87
N ILE A 298 -2.98 1.55 10.97
CA ILE A 298 -4.43 1.32 10.91
C ILE A 298 -4.84 0.74 9.56
N ALA A 299 -4.33 1.28 8.46
CA ALA A 299 -4.64 0.81 7.12
C ALA A 299 -4.21 -0.65 6.90
N VAL A 300 -3.02 -1.05 7.38
CA VAL A 300 -2.54 -2.43 7.33
C VAL A 300 -3.44 -3.36 8.16
N VAL A 301 -3.85 -2.94 9.35
CA VAL A 301 -4.79 -3.70 10.19
C VAL A 301 -6.13 -3.89 9.47
N ILE A 302 -6.68 -2.83 8.89
CA ILE A 302 -7.93 -2.89 8.12
C ILE A 302 -7.80 -3.84 6.93
N ALA A 303 -6.70 -3.73 6.16
CA ALA A 303 -6.42 -4.60 5.02
C ALA A 303 -6.32 -6.08 5.44
N ASN A 304 -5.65 -6.38 6.54
CA ASN A 304 -5.55 -7.74 7.07
C ASN A 304 -6.92 -8.27 7.51
N VAL A 305 -7.71 -7.48 8.23
CA VAL A 305 -9.07 -7.87 8.62
C VAL A 305 -9.97 -8.09 7.39
N ALA A 306 -9.89 -7.22 6.39
CA ALA A 306 -10.63 -7.38 5.14
C ALA A 306 -10.22 -8.66 4.40
N THR A 307 -8.93 -8.96 4.35
CA THR A 307 -8.39 -10.21 3.76
C THR A 307 -8.89 -11.44 4.50
N ASP A 308 -8.87 -11.44 5.83
CA ASP A 308 -9.38 -12.51 6.66
C ASP A 308 -10.91 -12.74 6.47
N LEU A 309 -11.67 -11.66 6.27
CA LEU A 309 -13.10 -11.73 5.95
C LEU A 309 -13.36 -12.34 4.57
N LEU A 310 -12.54 -11.96 3.58
CA LEU A 310 -12.60 -12.56 2.25
C LEU A 310 -12.28 -14.07 2.31
N TYR A 311 -11.30 -14.47 3.11
CA TYR A 311 -11.03 -15.89 3.37
C TYR A 311 -12.22 -16.62 3.95
N ALA A 312 -12.78 -16.09 5.04
CA ALA A 312 -13.94 -16.68 5.68
C ALA A 312 -15.18 -16.77 4.77
N ALA A 313 -15.26 -15.89 3.75
CA ALA A 313 -16.30 -15.92 2.74
C ALA A 313 -16.08 -17.00 1.68
N LEU A 314 -14.81 -17.23 1.28
CA LEU A 314 -14.43 -18.12 0.19
C LEU A 314 -14.21 -19.57 0.65
N ASP A 315 -13.70 -19.78 1.87
CA ASP A 315 -13.48 -21.11 2.44
C ASP A 315 -14.27 -21.30 3.75
N PRO A 316 -15.39 -22.05 3.70
CA PRO A 316 -16.17 -22.37 4.90
C PRO A 316 -15.40 -23.15 5.97
N ARG A 317 -14.31 -23.84 5.60
CA ARG A 317 -13.50 -24.65 6.52
C ARG A 317 -12.72 -23.76 7.50
N VAL A 318 -12.32 -22.56 7.08
CA VAL A 318 -11.64 -21.58 7.93
C VAL A 318 -12.57 -21.08 9.04
N ARG A 319 -13.89 -21.07 8.82
CA ARG A 319 -14.88 -20.73 9.85
C ARG A 319 -14.89 -21.75 11.02
N ALA A 320 -14.60 -23.00 10.73
CA ALA A 320 -14.62 -24.09 11.73
C ALA A 320 -13.32 -24.16 12.55
N THR A 321 -12.15 -23.89 11.93
CA THR A 321 -10.82 -23.97 12.57
C THR A 321 -10.42 -22.72 13.32
N GLY A 322 -10.95 -21.55 12.96
CA GLY A 322 -10.69 -20.27 13.65
C GLY A 322 -11.22 -20.21 15.10
N VAL A 323 -12.06 -21.19 15.51
CA VAL A 323 -12.57 -21.31 16.89
C VAL A 323 -11.61 -22.11 17.79
N GLN A 324 -10.67 -22.88 17.22
CA GLN A 324 -9.79 -23.78 18.00
C GLN A 324 -8.37 -23.21 18.25
N ARG A 325 -8.01 -22.04 17.71
CA ARG A 325 -6.66 -21.42 17.87
C ARG A 325 -6.69 -20.01 18.48
N ALA A 326 -7.79 -19.59 19.10
CA ALA A 326 -7.90 -18.32 19.83
C ALA A 326 -7.87 -18.55 21.34
#